data_e9611db20153490acef6f06565a7cbce
#
_entry.id   e9611db20153490acef6f06565a7cbce
#
_cell.length_a   1.000
_cell.length_b   1.000
_cell.length_c   1.000
_cell.angle_alpha   90.00
_cell.angle_beta   90.00
_cell.angle_gamma   90.00
#
_symmetry.space_group_name_H-M   'P 1'
#
loop_
_entity.id
_entity.type
_entity.pdbx_description
1 polymer ?
#
loop_
_entity_poly.entity_id
_entity_poly.type
_entity_poly.pdbx_seq_one_letter_code
_entity_poly.pdbx_strand_id
1 'polypeptide(L)'
;MFVTSRFNNGRMLNRLTDTLNFQTQALVLRSERQRLIASNIANADTPGYVAKDMDFATALREATGAVPTAGQMNVTAAGHMQPLAGARGEPGLRYATAAQTSLDRNTVDMDRERASFADNSVKYEATLRFINGNVRTMLDAIKGQS
;
A
#
# COMPACT_ATOMS: atom_id res chain seq x y z
N MET A 1 -44.23 -8.62 -10.78
CA MET A 1 -43.59 -8.23 -9.51
C MET A 1 -42.25 -8.91 -9.31
N PHE A 2 -41.37 -8.97 -10.37
CA PHE A 2 -40.11 -9.73 -10.34
C PHE A 2 -38.87 -8.96 -10.87
N VAL A 3 -38.91 -7.62 -10.91
CA VAL A 3 -37.80 -6.83 -11.54
C VAL A 3 -36.81 -6.21 -10.52
N THR A 4 -37.16 -6.13 -9.23
CA THR A 4 -36.34 -5.44 -8.23
C THR A 4 -35.19 -6.27 -7.63
N SER A 5 -35.19 -7.60 -7.79
CA SER A 5 -34.16 -8.47 -7.20
C SER A 5 -32.82 -8.47 -7.94
N ARG A 6 -32.81 -8.32 -9.27
CA ARG A 6 -31.57 -8.36 -10.06
C ARG A 6 -30.67 -7.12 -9.89
N PHE A 7 -31.24 -5.96 -9.60
CA PHE A 7 -30.44 -4.73 -9.45
C PHE A 7 -29.67 -4.66 -8.12
N ASN A 8 -30.09 -5.41 -7.10
CA ASN A 8 -29.42 -5.37 -5.79
C ASN A 8 -28.15 -6.24 -5.77
N ASN A 9 -28.13 -7.35 -6.50
CA ASN A 9 -26.98 -8.26 -6.56
C ASN A 9 -25.77 -7.63 -7.25
N GLY A 10 -25.97 -6.87 -8.32
CA GLY A 10 -24.87 -6.19 -9.03
C GLY A 10 -24.16 -5.16 -8.15
N ARG A 11 -24.92 -4.41 -7.35
CA ARG A 11 -24.34 -3.42 -6.41
C ARG A 11 -23.58 -4.08 -5.27
N MET A 12 -24.04 -5.22 -4.78
CA MET A 12 -23.34 -5.98 -3.74
C MET A 12 -22.02 -6.56 -4.25
N LEU A 13 -22.04 -7.18 -5.42
CA LEU A 13 -20.82 -7.73 -6.04
C LEU A 13 -19.78 -6.64 -6.32
N ASN A 14 -20.20 -5.48 -6.82
CA ASN A 14 -19.28 -4.36 -7.05
C ASN A 14 -18.65 -3.89 -5.73
N ARG A 15 -19.41 -3.74 -4.66
CA ARG A 15 -18.88 -3.35 -3.35
C ARG A 15 -17.87 -4.37 -2.79
N LEU A 16 -18.14 -5.65 -2.97
CA LEU A 16 -17.23 -6.72 -2.54
C LEU A 16 -15.93 -6.69 -3.37
N THR A 17 -16.04 -6.48 -4.67
CA THR A 17 -14.88 -6.35 -5.56
C THR A 17 -14.05 -5.12 -5.20
N ASP A 18 -14.68 -3.98 -4.95
CA ASP A 18 -14.00 -2.75 -4.54
C ASP A 18 -13.27 -2.94 -3.21
N THR A 19 -13.91 -3.62 -2.26
CA THR A 19 -13.30 -3.95 -0.96
C THR A 19 -12.09 -4.88 -1.13
N LEU A 20 -12.19 -5.90 -1.98
CA LEU A 20 -11.06 -6.79 -2.28
C LEU A 20 -9.91 -6.05 -2.96
N ASN A 21 -10.19 -5.18 -3.92
CA ASN A 21 -9.19 -4.35 -4.58
C ASN A 21 -8.47 -3.45 -3.58
N PHE A 22 -9.20 -2.80 -2.69
CA PHE A 22 -8.63 -1.97 -1.62
C PHE A 22 -7.71 -2.79 -0.71
N GLN A 23 -8.16 -3.96 -0.25
CA GLN A 23 -7.36 -4.83 0.63
C GLN A 23 -6.12 -5.38 -0.08
N THR A 24 -6.22 -5.69 -1.38
CA THR A 24 -5.10 -6.14 -2.20
C THR A 24 -4.04 -5.03 -2.33
N GLN A 25 -4.44 -3.79 -2.59
CA GLN A 25 -3.50 -2.66 -2.64
C GLN A 25 -2.85 -2.42 -1.27
N ALA A 26 -3.63 -2.51 -0.19
CA ALA A 26 -3.09 -2.39 1.16
C ALA A 26 -2.06 -3.51 1.46
N LEU A 27 -2.31 -4.74 1.01
CA LEU A 27 -1.39 -5.86 1.21
C LEU A 27 -0.06 -5.65 0.47
N VAL A 28 -0.12 -5.22 -0.78
CA VAL A 28 1.07 -4.90 -1.60
C VAL A 28 1.91 -3.82 -0.92
N LEU A 29 1.29 -2.71 -0.50
CA LEU A 29 2.00 -1.62 0.17
C LEU A 29 2.59 -2.03 1.52
N ARG A 30 1.92 -2.93 2.28
CA ARG A 30 2.48 -3.47 3.52
C ARG A 30 3.70 -4.35 3.25
N SER A 31 3.68 -5.13 2.18
CA SER A 31 4.83 -5.93 1.74
C SER A 31 6.02 -5.04 1.35
N GLU A 32 5.76 -3.96 0.62
CA GLU A 32 6.80 -2.97 0.26
C GLU A 32 7.37 -2.28 1.50
N ARG A 33 6.52 -1.87 2.43
CA ARG A 33 6.98 -1.28 3.70
C ARG A 33 7.83 -2.25 4.50
N GLN A 34 7.44 -3.53 4.54
CA GLN A 34 8.24 -4.56 5.21
C GLN A 34 9.64 -4.68 4.62
N ARG A 35 9.75 -4.61 3.29
CA ARG A 35 11.02 -4.64 2.58
C ARG A 35 11.89 -3.41 2.90
N LEU A 36 11.30 -2.21 2.99
CA LEU A 36 12.02 -1.00 3.37
C LEU A 36 12.56 -1.10 4.78
N ILE A 37 11.75 -1.52 5.75
CA ILE A 37 12.15 -1.72 7.15
C ILE A 37 13.28 -2.77 7.23
N ALA A 38 13.14 -3.89 6.53
CA ALA A 38 14.19 -4.91 6.49
C ALA A 38 15.49 -4.39 5.89
N SER A 39 15.42 -3.55 4.85
CA SER A 39 16.58 -2.87 4.27
C SER A 39 17.24 -1.91 5.25
N ASN A 40 16.46 -1.13 6.02
CA ASN A 40 16.99 -0.26 7.07
C ASN A 40 17.74 -1.07 8.13
N ILE A 41 17.14 -2.16 8.62
CA ILE A 41 17.75 -3.06 9.61
C ILE A 41 19.07 -3.65 9.08
N ALA A 42 19.07 -4.12 7.83
CA ALA A 42 20.26 -4.70 7.21
C ALA A 42 21.41 -3.70 7.04
N ASN A 43 21.10 -2.41 6.97
CA ASN A 43 22.08 -1.33 6.79
C ASN A 43 22.31 -0.50 8.06
N ALA A 44 21.92 -1.01 9.22
CA ALA A 44 22.05 -0.27 10.47
C ALA A 44 23.51 0.07 10.83
N ASP A 45 24.46 -0.77 10.40
CA ASP A 45 25.90 -0.57 10.62
C ASP A 45 26.61 0.02 9.40
N THR A 46 25.86 0.41 8.34
CA THR A 46 26.46 0.99 7.13
C THR A 46 26.69 2.48 7.32
N PRO A 47 27.96 2.98 7.28
CA PRO A 47 28.24 4.40 7.43
C PRO A 47 27.52 5.24 6.36
N GLY A 48 26.90 6.35 6.78
CA GLY A 48 26.24 7.28 5.88
C GLY A 48 24.89 6.79 5.31
N TYR A 49 24.39 5.64 5.75
CA TYR A 49 23.11 5.15 5.28
C TYR A 49 21.94 6.00 5.82
N VAL A 50 21.06 6.41 4.91
CA VAL A 50 19.85 7.16 5.24
C VAL A 50 18.65 6.22 5.23
N ALA A 51 18.02 6.06 6.40
CA ALA A 51 16.84 5.22 6.55
C ALA A 51 15.69 5.73 5.67
N LYS A 52 14.98 4.78 5.07
CA LYS A 52 13.83 5.05 4.20
C LYS A 52 12.55 4.63 4.92
N ASP A 53 11.51 5.43 4.84
CA ASP A 53 10.18 5.07 5.33
C ASP A 53 9.12 5.38 4.26
N MET A 54 7.96 4.77 4.40
CA MET A 54 6.81 4.97 3.52
C MET A 54 5.66 5.58 4.30
N ASP A 55 5.10 6.68 3.81
CA ASP A 55 3.81 7.17 4.28
C ASP A 55 2.70 6.27 3.72
N PHE A 56 2.35 5.26 4.50
CA PHE A 56 1.37 4.25 4.10
C PHE A 56 0.00 4.85 3.75
N ALA A 57 -0.45 5.85 4.52
CA ALA A 57 -1.77 6.44 4.29
C ALA A 57 -1.83 7.21 2.96
N THR A 58 -0.77 7.93 2.62
CA THR A 58 -0.66 8.64 1.34
C THR A 58 -0.52 7.66 0.19
N ALA A 59 0.38 6.66 0.31
CA ALA A 59 0.58 5.64 -0.71
C ALA A 59 -0.70 4.84 -1.01
N LEU A 60 -1.49 4.51 0.03
CA LEU A 60 -2.76 3.79 -0.15
C LEU A 60 -3.81 4.65 -0.86
N ARG A 61 -3.91 5.93 -0.52
CA ARG A 61 -4.83 6.85 -1.22
C ARG A 61 -4.48 7.02 -2.69
N GLU A 62 -3.20 7.11 -3.01
CA GLU A 62 -2.71 7.17 -4.39
C GLU A 62 -3.01 5.87 -5.14
N ALA A 63 -2.73 4.72 -4.53
CA ALA A 63 -2.96 3.40 -5.13
C ALA A 63 -4.44 3.09 -5.37
N THR A 64 -5.34 3.65 -4.53
CA THR A 64 -6.80 3.46 -4.66
C THR A 64 -7.48 4.53 -5.51
N GLY A 65 -6.71 5.48 -6.05
CA GLY A 65 -7.26 6.57 -6.87
C GLY A 65 -8.07 7.61 -6.09
N ALA A 66 -8.01 7.59 -4.75
CA ALA A 66 -8.73 8.53 -3.90
C ALA A 66 -8.11 9.94 -3.88
N VAL A 67 -6.90 10.08 -4.41
CA VAL A 67 -6.25 11.37 -4.67
C VAL A 67 -5.78 11.37 -6.12
N PRO A 68 -6.06 12.41 -6.93
CA PRO A 68 -5.39 12.58 -8.21
C PRO A 68 -3.90 12.53 -7.94
N THR A 69 -3.18 11.67 -8.63
CA THR A 69 -1.72 11.58 -8.53
C THR A 69 -1.18 13.00 -8.70
N ALA A 70 -0.74 13.62 -7.61
CA ALA A 70 -0.04 14.90 -7.66
C ALA A 70 1.32 14.66 -8.31
N GLY A 71 1.34 14.59 -9.61
CA GLY A 71 2.49 14.23 -10.42
C GLY A 71 2.15 13.96 -11.88
N GLN A 72 0.89 13.86 -12.25
CA GLN A 72 0.52 14.04 -13.65
C GLN A 72 0.60 15.54 -13.96
N MET A 73 1.80 15.97 -14.33
CA MET A 73 1.90 17.23 -15.06
C MET A 73 0.99 17.11 -16.28
N ASN A 74 -0.11 17.89 -16.28
CA ASN A 74 -0.91 18.08 -17.47
C ASN A 74 0.05 18.59 -18.54
N VAL A 75 0.26 17.76 -19.58
CA VAL A 75 1.01 18.16 -20.75
C VAL A 75 0.14 19.20 -21.48
N THR A 76 0.41 20.47 -21.22
CA THR A 76 -0.31 21.60 -21.85
C THR A 76 0.23 21.96 -23.23
N ALA A 77 1.27 21.25 -23.71
CA ALA A 77 1.85 21.49 -25.04
C ALA A 77 2.11 20.16 -25.77
N ALA A 78 1.63 20.07 -27.01
CA ALA A 78 1.94 18.98 -27.94
C ALA A 78 3.46 18.99 -28.23
N GLY A 79 4.21 18.06 -27.63
CA GLY A 79 5.67 17.95 -27.77
C GLY A 79 6.41 17.66 -26.45
N HIS A 80 5.76 17.73 -25.32
CA HIS A 80 6.33 17.22 -24.07
C HIS A 80 6.22 15.70 -24.01
N MET A 81 7.35 15.02 -23.80
CA MET A 81 7.40 13.58 -23.58
C MET A 81 6.54 13.22 -22.37
N GLN A 82 5.53 12.39 -22.60
CA GLN A 82 4.80 11.77 -21.48
C GLN A 82 5.78 10.93 -20.67
N PRO A 83 5.72 10.98 -19.32
CA PRO A 83 6.46 10.02 -18.51
C PRO A 83 6.08 8.61 -18.96
N LEU A 84 7.08 7.76 -19.19
CA LEU A 84 6.88 6.39 -19.62
C LEU A 84 5.89 5.72 -18.64
N ALA A 85 4.78 5.22 -19.15
CA ALA A 85 3.82 4.47 -18.34
C ALA A 85 4.53 3.21 -17.83
N GLY A 86 4.98 3.25 -16.57
CA GLY A 86 5.79 2.18 -15.96
C GLY A 86 6.88 2.69 -15.02
N ALA A 87 7.31 3.96 -15.13
CA ALA A 87 8.14 4.59 -14.11
C ALA A 87 7.26 4.98 -12.90
N ARG A 88 6.77 3.97 -12.19
CA ARG A 88 6.20 4.17 -10.85
C ARG A 88 7.39 4.52 -9.96
N GLY A 89 7.56 5.81 -9.67
CA GLY A 89 8.36 6.23 -8.53
C GLY A 89 7.86 5.46 -7.31
N GLU A 90 8.75 5.04 -6.44
CA GLU A 90 8.35 4.30 -5.23
C GLU A 90 7.30 5.13 -4.48
N PRO A 91 6.05 4.60 -4.28
CA PRO A 91 4.93 5.40 -3.82
C PRO A 91 5.19 5.91 -2.40
N GLY A 92 5.16 7.23 -2.24
CA GLY A 92 5.22 7.85 -0.92
C GLY A 92 6.53 7.66 -0.16
N LEU A 93 7.66 7.36 -0.85
CA LEU A 93 8.96 7.19 -0.19
C LEU A 93 9.39 8.49 0.50
N ARG A 94 9.61 8.42 1.79
CA ARG A 94 10.18 9.50 2.60
C ARG A 94 11.51 9.07 3.18
N TYR A 95 12.46 10.00 3.20
CA TYR A 95 13.69 9.80 3.93
C TYR A 95 13.47 10.15 5.40
N ALA A 96 13.82 9.25 6.31
CA ALA A 96 13.70 9.52 7.72
C ALA A 96 14.65 10.65 8.12
N THR A 97 14.10 11.69 8.75
CA THR A 97 14.92 12.74 9.38
C THR A 97 15.65 12.10 10.56
N ALA A 98 16.95 12.27 10.63
CA ALA A 98 17.77 11.73 11.71
C ALA A 98 17.26 12.22 13.06
N ALA A 99 16.77 11.31 13.89
CA ALA A 99 16.38 11.60 15.28
C ALA A 99 17.60 11.80 16.17
N GLN A 100 18.74 11.22 15.79
CA GLN A 100 20.06 11.43 16.40
C GLN A 100 21.12 11.35 15.32
N THR A 101 22.07 12.29 15.32
CA THR A 101 23.29 12.23 14.51
C THR A 101 24.22 11.23 15.16
N SER A 102 24.22 9.98 14.70
CA SER A 102 25.30 9.06 15.01
C SER A 102 26.60 9.57 14.37
N LEU A 103 27.73 9.26 15.01
CA LEU A 103 29.06 9.68 14.58
C LEU A 103 29.35 9.30 13.11
N ASP A 104 28.70 8.22 12.64
CA ASP A 104 28.83 7.62 11.31
C ASP A 104 27.78 8.15 10.31
N ARG A 105 26.99 9.17 10.66
CA ARG A 105 25.90 9.72 9.82
C ARG A 105 24.82 8.70 9.42
N ASN A 106 24.74 7.58 10.10
CA ASN A 106 23.67 6.61 9.90
C ASN A 106 22.41 7.09 10.63
N THR A 107 21.26 7.11 9.94
CA THR A 107 19.97 7.59 10.50
C THR A 107 19.05 6.45 10.92
N VAL A 108 19.52 5.20 10.90
CA VAL A 108 18.74 4.02 11.31
C VAL A 108 18.67 3.94 12.82
N ASP A 109 17.45 3.88 13.36
CA ASP A 109 17.16 3.55 14.76
C ASP A 109 16.66 2.11 14.81
N MET A 110 17.51 1.19 15.29
CA MET A 110 17.24 -0.25 15.31
C MET A 110 16.02 -0.63 16.14
N ASP A 111 15.80 0.03 17.27
CA ASP A 111 14.67 -0.29 18.16
C ASP A 111 13.36 0.15 17.51
N ARG A 112 13.37 1.31 16.89
CA ARG A 112 12.24 1.82 16.11
C ARG A 112 11.95 0.94 14.91
N GLU A 113 12.96 0.52 14.16
CA GLU A 113 12.79 -0.34 12.99
C GLU A 113 12.23 -1.72 13.37
N ARG A 114 12.73 -2.33 14.46
CA ARG A 114 12.19 -3.60 14.97
C ARG A 114 10.73 -3.49 15.42
N ALA A 115 10.39 -2.42 16.12
CA ALA A 115 8.99 -2.15 16.50
C ALA A 115 8.10 -1.95 15.27
N SER A 116 8.57 -1.19 14.28
CA SER A 116 7.87 -0.97 13.01
C SER A 116 7.70 -2.25 12.20
N PHE A 117 8.70 -3.14 12.21
CA PHE A 117 8.64 -4.45 11.57
C PHE A 117 7.55 -5.32 12.19
N ALA A 118 7.51 -5.41 13.52
CA ALA A 118 6.51 -6.18 14.24
C ALA A 118 5.09 -5.64 13.99
N ASP A 119 4.90 -4.32 14.13
CA ASP A 119 3.60 -3.66 13.87
C ASP A 119 3.11 -3.89 12.44
N ASN A 120 4.00 -3.73 11.46
CA ASN A 120 3.64 -3.94 10.06
C ASN A 120 3.33 -5.42 9.76
N SER A 121 4.03 -6.38 10.40
CA SER A 121 3.77 -7.82 10.26
C SER A 121 2.37 -8.18 10.77
N VAL A 122 1.97 -7.67 11.92
CA VAL A 122 0.62 -7.89 12.49
C VAL A 122 -0.45 -7.32 11.54
N LYS A 123 -0.23 -6.12 11.02
CA LYS A 123 -1.15 -5.48 10.08
C LYS A 123 -1.22 -6.21 8.73
N TYR A 124 -0.11 -6.79 8.27
CA TYR A 124 -0.05 -7.62 7.08
C TYR A 124 -0.90 -8.88 7.26
N GLU A 125 -0.70 -9.62 8.37
CA GLU A 125 -1.53 -10.79 8.69
C GLU A 125 -3.03 -10.45 8.80
N ALA A 126 -3.37 -9.36 9.48
CA ALA A 126 -4.75 -8.91 9.58
C ALA A 126 -5.38 -8.67 8.19
N THR A 127 -4.63 -8.03 7.28
CA THR A 127 -5.08 -7.80 5.90
C THR A 127 -5.33 -9.12 5.17
N LEU A 128 -4.44 -10.12 5.31
CA LEU A 128 -4.63 -11.46 4.73
C LEU A 128 -5.89 -12.14 5.27
N ARG A 129 -6.15 -12.04 6.57
CA ARG A 129 -7.36 -12.62 7.19
C ARG A 129 -8.63 -11.96 6.66
N PHE A 130 -8.62 -10.65 6.46
CA PHE A 130 -9.75 -9.91 5.85
C PHE A 130 -9.99 -10.36 4.39
N ILE A 131 -8.95 -10.49 3.59
CA ILE A 131 -9.07 -10.97 2.21
C ILE A 131 -9.69 -12.37 2.20
N ASN A 132 -9.17 -13.29 3.01
CA ASN A 132 -9.68 -14.65 3.10
C ASN A 132 -11.15 -14.70 3.57
N GLY A 133 -11.53 -13.87 4.54
CA GLY A 133 -12.90 -13.73 5.01
C GLY A 133 -13.83 -13.24 3.89
N ASN A 134 -13.44 -12.20 3.17
CA ASN A 134 -14.22 -11.67 2.05
C ASN A 134 -14.39 -12.70 0.92
N VAL A 135 -13.32 -13.43 0.58
CA VAL A 135 -13.39 -14.49 -0.45
C VAL A 135 -14.36 -15.60 -0.01
N ARG A 136 -14.31 -16.04 1.24
CA ARG A 136 -15.28 -17.04 1.76
C ARG A 136 -16.70 -16.53 1.68
N THR A 137 -16.96 -15.30 2.11
CA THR A 137 -18.29 -14.68 2.02
C THR A 137 -18.80 -14.63 0.58
N MET A 138 -17.94 -14.30 -0.38
CA MET A 138 -18.29 -14.31 -1.80
C MET A 138 -18.65 -15.72 -2.30
N LEU A 139 -17.84 -16.72 -1.92
CA LEU A 139 -18.08 -18.10 -2.31
C LEU A 139 -19.40 -18.64 -1.71
N ASP A 140 -19.68 -18.30 -0.46
CA ASP A 140 -20.91 -18.70 0.22
C ASP A 140 -22.14 -18.03 -0.42
N ALA A 141 -22.03 -16.75 -0.80
CA ALA A 141 -23.07 -16.04 -1.52
C ALA A 141 -23.37 -16.64 -2.90
N ILE A 142 -22.34 -17.12 -3.61
CA ILE A 142 -22.50 -17.78 -4.92
C ILE A 142 -23.13 -19.17 -4.76
N LYS A 143 -22.69 -19.95 -3.75
CA LYS A 143 -23.21 -21.31 -3.48
C LYS A 143 -24.63 -21.28 -2.93
N GLY A 144 -24.98 -20.27 -2.15
CA GLY A 144 -26.34 -20.14 -1.59
C GLY A 144 -27.41 -19.73 -2.60
N GLN A 145 -27.04 -19.49 -3.86
CA GLN A 145 -27.96 -19.17 -4.97
C GLN A 145 -28.19 -20.36 -5.92
N SER A 146 -27.65 -21.52 -5.64
CA SER A 146 -27.83 -22.75 -6.44
C SER A 146 -28.90 -23.65 -5.82
#